data_3cf89735c008122cbf770d4d68d906b8
#
_entry.id   3cf89735c008122cbf770d4d68d906b8
#
_cell.length_a   1.000
_cell.length_b   1.000
_cell.length_c   1.000
_cell.angle_alpha   90.00
_cell.angle_beta   90.00
_cell.angle_gamma   90.00
#
_symmetry.space_group_name_H-M   'P 1'
#
loop_
_entity.id
_entity.type
_entity.pdbx_description
1 polymer ?
#
loop_
_entity_poly.entity_id
_entity_poly.type
_entity_poly.pdbx_seq_one_letter_code
_entity_poly.pdbx_strand_id
1 'polypeptide(L)'
;LNLSNKKALVYDLGLFTENALRLLRDCASVEYYVPTREAFPAPYKVEIGSGLDGLERVDSFEEHLDRADFIFVPDTQCAAMVEWLRGHGYPVAGAGAAERLELDRWHGRTRQKENGLPVQETHRIKGVTALRKFCADRKDFYIKVDNNFRGISESFKHQDLRASESRIDYIAHKAGPYKEDVVFVCEELLPGVEPGLDGITWEGELLYPTTIGYESKGSGIISRVYGSERELPEAARLIDEGLAPEFKRHKTRFFYSAEFKIDKDRVPYLIDSTIRLAAPGVAAIQSELIENYTEVVYGLATGEKTAPVMKHKYALAISMDSSEASKTFVNITFPKEMRRWVKLRMAVRHRGDYYSVPPFDSLASVISLGESVREVVETAKERIAQVEAINLNIDFAGIEKLQEEIQEGKRYGINF
;
A
#
# COMPACT_ATOMS: atom_id res chain seq x y z
N LEU A 1 -24.59 -0.67 -10.06
CA LEU A 1 -25.23 -0.91 -8.76
C LEU A 1 -25.56 0.44 -8.12
N ASN A 2 -26.73 0.61 -7.54
CA ASN A 2 -27.09 1.85 -6.84
C ASN A 2 -26.81 1.70 -5.34
N LEU A 3 -25.82 2.42 -4.85
CA LEU A 3 -25.39 2.39 -3.44
C LEU A 3 -25.78 3.66 -2.66
N SER A 4 -26.59 4.56 -3.26
CA SER A 4 -26.94 5.86 -2.67
C SER A 4 -27.74 5.76 -1.36
N ASN A 5 -28.28 4.58 -1.01
CA ASN A 5 -28.97 4.30 0.24
C ASN A 5 -28.11 3.46 1.21
N LYS A 6 -26.88 3.09 0.84
CA LYS A 6 -26.01 2.24 1.65
C LYS A 6 -25.18 3.04 2.63
N LYS A 7 -24.91 2.45 3.79
CA LYS A 7 -24.04 2.99 4.83
C LYS A 7 -22.79 2.13 4.97
N ALA A 8 -21.63 2.75 4.87
CA ALA A 8 -20.35 2.09 5.07
C ALA A 8 -19.79 2.41 6.45
N LEU A 9 -19.14 1.43 7.06
CA LEU A 9 -18.31 1.61 8.25
C LEU A 9 -16.85 1.27 7.87
N VAL A 10 -15.94 2.19 8.12
CA VAL A 10 -14.52 2.03 7.80
C VAL A 10 -13.72 1.92 9.10
N TYR A 11 -12.95 0.86 9.24
CA TYR A 11 -11.93 0.68 10.27
C TYR A 11 -10.57 0.87 9.64
N ASP A 12 -9.88 1.97 9.95
CA ASP A 12 -8.60 2.36 9.38
C ASP A 12 -7.60 2.70 10.48
N LEU A 13 -6.32 2.39 10.26
CA LEU A 13 -5.26 2.80 11.18
C LEU A 13 -4.80 4.26 10.95
N GLY A 14 -5.46 4.98 10.07
CA GLY A 14 -5.28 6.41 9.80
C GLY A 14 -4.66 6.74 8.44
N LEU A 15 -4.41 5.75 7.58
CA LEU A 15 -3.71 5.94 6.30
C LEU A 15 -4.65 6.12 5.09
N PHE A 16 -5.91 5.68 5.18
CA PHE A 16 -6.81 5.52 4.03
C PHE A 16 -8.06 6.41 4.08
N THR A 17 -7.95 7.60 4.68
CA THR A 17 -9.04 8.59 4.72
C THR A 17 -9.58 8.91 3.33
N GLU A 18 -8.71 9.00 2.32
CA GLU A 18 -9.12 9.29 0.94
C GLU A 18 -9.92 8.15 0.31
N ASN A 19 -9.64 6.90 0.69
CA ASN A 19 -10.42 5.75 0.24
C ASN A 19 -11.79 5.72 0.93
N ALA A 20 -11.90 6.12 2.20
CA ALA A 20 -13.17 6.31 2.87
C ALA A 20 -13.99 7.44 2.23
N LEU A 21 -13.39 8.58 1.93
CA LEU A 21 -14.02 9.68 1.19
C LEU A 21 -14.45 9.27 -0.22
N ARG A 22 -13.74 8.33 -0.85
CA ARG A 22 -14.15 7.81 -2.14
C ARG A 22 -15.47 7.03 -2.05
N LEU A 23 -15.67 6.24 -0.99
CA LEU A 23 -16.94 5.55 -0.74
C LEU A 23 -18.09 6.55 -0.54
N LEU A 24 -17.84 7.66 0.13
CA LEU A 24 -18.84 8.69 0.43
C LEU A 24 -19.46 9.34 -0.83
N ARG A 25 -18.78 9.26 -1.98
CA ARG A 25 -19.33 9.78 -3.25
C ARG A 25 -20.55 9.01 -3.73
N ASP A 26 -20.64 7.72 -3.36
CA ASP A 26 -21.65 6.80 -3.88
C ASP A 26 -22.60 6.28 -2.79
N CYS A 27 -22.19 6.33 -1.51
CA CYS A 27 -22.97 5.89 -0.36
C CYS A 27 -23.78 7.02 0.28
N ALA A 28 -24.82 6.65 1.05
CA ALA A 28 -25.60 7.58 1.86
C ALA A 28 -24.78 8.22 2.97
N SER A 29 -23.92 7.43 3.63
CA SER A 29 -22.98 7.89 4.66
C SER A 29 -21.78 6.96 4.76
N VAL A 30 -20.69 7.50 5.30
CA VAL A 30 -19.49 6.74 5.65
C VAL A 30 -19.08 7.13 7.06
N GLU A 31 -19.26 6.20 7.97
CA GLU A 31 -18.74 6.29 9.33
C GLU A 31 -17.30 5.82 9.34
N TYR A 32 -16.42 6.57 9.98
CA TYR A 32 -15.00 6.36 9.94
C TYR A 32 -14.41 6.25 11.34
N TYR A 33 -13.80 5.11 11.62
CA TYR A 33 -13.19 4.82 12.92
C TYR A 33 -11.66 4.64 12.77
N VAL A 34 -10.94 5.27 13.69
CA VAL A 34 -9.50 5.05 13.88
C VAL A 34 -9.31 4.57 15.33
N PRO A 35 -8.66 3.41 15.58
CA PRO A 35 -8.45 2.91 16.92
C PRO A 35 -7.58 3.86 17.75
N THR A 36 -8.09 4.27 18.89
CA THR A 36 -7.38 5.13 19.86
C THR A 36 -7.21 4.45 21.21
N ARG A 37 -7.78 3.25 21.36
CA ARG A 37 -7.73 2.46 22.61
C ARG A 37 -6.39 1.76 22.77
N GLU A 38 -5.39 2.53 23.09
CA GLU A 38 -4.07 2.04 23.52
C GLU A 38 -3.84 2.52 24.96
N ALA A 39 -3.04 1.81 25.73
CA ALA A 39 -2.70 2.24 27.10
C ALA A 39 -2.07 3.66 27.12
N PHE A 40 -1.37 4.00 26.02
CA PHE A 40 -0.80 5.31 25.77
C PHE A 40 -1.12 5.71 24.33
N PRO A 41 -2.34 6.16 24.03
CA PRO A 41 -2.76 6.49 22.68
C PRO A 41 -1.92 7.64 22.12
N ALA A 42 -1.49 7.51 20.87
CA ALA A 42 -0.84 8.61 20.18
C ALA A 42 -1.86 9.72 19.91
N PRO A 43 -1.69 10.93 20.48
CA PRO A 43 -2.73 11.98 20.43
C PRO A 43 -3.16 12.36 19.01
N TYR A 44 -2.25 12.25 18.03
CA TYR A 44 -2.55 12.58 16.64
C TYR A 44 -3.61 11.66 16.01
N LYS A 45 -3.74 10.40 16.43
CA LYS A 45 -4.75 9.48 15.88
C LYS A 45 -6.17 9.96 16.15
N VAL A 46 -6.40 10.71 17.22
CA VAL A 46 -7.72 11.24 17.56
C VAL A 46 -8.23 12.21 16.50
N GLU A 47 -7.32 12.96 15.86
CA GLU A 47 -7.65 14.01 14.90
C GLU A 47 -7.85 13.48 13.47
N ILE A 48 -7.22 12.37 13.11
CA ILE A 48 -7.27 11.86 11.72
C ILE A 48 -8.71 11.61 11.30
N GLY A 49 -9.08 12.18 10.14
CA GLY A 49 -10.43 12.10 9.59
C GLY A 49 -11.40 13.13 10.10
N SER A 50 -11.08 13.86 11.20
CA SER A 50 -11.99 14.83 11.79
C SER A 50 -12.27 15.99 10.84
N GLY A 51 -13.56 16.31 10.61
CA GLY A 51 -14.02 17.42 9.77
C GLY A 51 -13.75 17.25 8.27
N LEU A 52 -13.20 16.12 7.81
CA LEU A 52 -12.89 15.88 6.41
C LEU A 52 -14.16 15.70 5.57
N ASP A 53 -14.50 16.73 4.79
CA ASP A 53 -15.41 16.70 3.63
C ASP A 53 -16.68 15.83 3.77
N GLY A 54 -17.29 15.82 4.95
CA GLY A 54 -18.51 15.06 5.23
C GLY A 54 -18.28 13.63 5.73
N LEU A 55 -17.03 13.25 5.97
CA LEU A 55 -16.71 11.99 6.64
C LEU A 55 -17.16 12.06 8.10
N GLU A 56 -17.93 11.09 8.55
CA GLU A 56 -18.44 11.02 9.93
C GLU A 56 -17.47 10.22 10.80
N ARG A 57 -16.68 10.91 11.63
CA ARG A 57 -15.79 10.28 12.58
C ARG A 57 -16.57 9.73 13.77
N VAL A 58 -16.38 8.44 14.06
CA VAL A 58 -17.02 7.77 15.20
C VAL A 58 -15.99 7.33 16.25
N ASP A 59 -16.43 7.25 17.51
CA ASP A 59 -15.56 6.94 18.65
C ASP A 59 -15.59 5.46 19.03
N SER A 60 -16.55 4.70 18.51
CA SER A 60 -16.69 3.27 18.74
C SER A 60 -16.99 2.56 17.42
N PHE A 61 -16.18 1.57 17.08
CA PHE A 61 -16.42 0.75 15.91
C PHE A 61 -17.55 -0.26 16.17
N GLU A 62 -17.55 -0.85 17.36
CA GLU A 62 -18.47 -1.92 17.75
C GLU A 62 -19.93 -1.45 17.82
N GLU A 63 -20.17 -0.20 18.25
CA GLU A 63 -21.52 0.37 18.37
C GLU A 63 -22.16 0.68 17.01
N HIS A 64 -21.37 0.65 15.94
CA HIS A 64 -21.78 0.98 14.58
C HIS A 64 -21.90 -0.23 13.67
N LEU A 65 -21.47 -1.43 14.10
CA LEU A 65 -21.46 -2.65 13.29
C LEU A 65 -22.85 -2.99 12.71
N ASP A 66 -23.87 -3.00 13.55
CA ASP A 66 -25.23 -3.40 13.14
C ASP A 66 -25.97 -2.36 12.29
N ARG A 67 -25.40 -1.16 12.16
CA ARG A 67 -25.98 -0.07 11.35
C ARG A 67 -25.38 0.00 9.95
N ALA A 68 -24.23 -0.64 9.75
CA ALA A 68 -23.51 -0.61 8.49
C ALA A 68 -24.07 -1.65 7.52
N ASP A 69 -24.30 -1.26 6.27
CA ASP A 69 -24.60 -2.19 5.18
C ASP A 69 -23.36 -2.98 4.76
N PHE A 70 -22.16 -2.43 4.93
CA PHE A 70 -20.88 -3.11 4.72
C PHE A 70 -19.75 -2.42 5.48
N ILE A 71 -18.70 -3.19 5.73
CA ILE A 71 -17.51 -2.76 6.47
C ILE A 71 -16.31 -2.79 5.52
N PHE A 72 -15.46 -1.78 5.59
CA PHE A 72 -14.22 -1.70 4.83
C PHE A 72 -13.03 -1.57 5.77
N VAL A 73 -12.09 -2.52 5.68
CA VAL A 73 -10.86 -2.57 6.47
C VAL A 73 -9.68 -2.52 5.49
N PRO A 74 -9.24 -1.31 5.09
CA PRO A 74 -8.25 -1.12 4.03
C PRO A 74 -6.83 -1.49 4.42
N ASP A 75 -6.52 -1.51 5.71
CA ASP A 75 -5.17 -1.69 6.25
C ASP A 75 -4.90 -3.14 6.70
N THR A 76 -3.68 -3.38 7.17
CA THR A 76 -3.17 -4.65 7.68
C THR A 76 -3.27 -4.76 9.21
N GLN A 77 -2.82 -5.87 9.80
CA GLN A 77 -2.89 -6.20 11.22
C GLN A 77 -4.31 -6.37 11.76
N CYS A 78 -5.26 -6.58 10.87
CA CYS A 78 -6.68 -6.70 11.18
C CYS A 78 -7.27 -8.09 10.89
N ALA A 79 -6.44 -9.09 10.51
CA ALA A 79 -6.92 -10.41 10.09
C ALA A 79 -7.89 -11.05 11.06
N ALA A 80 -7.55 -11.08 12.35
CA ALA A 80 -8.40 -11.73 13.35
C ALA A 80 -9.78 -11.06 13.46
N MET A 81 -9.84 -9.73 13.37
CA MET A 81 -11.10 -8.96 13.37
C MET A 81 -11.89 -9.23 12.09
N VAL A 82 -11.24 -9.18 10.94
CA VAL A 82 -11.88 -9.42 9.63
C VAL A 82 -12.48 -10.83 9.57
N GLU A 83 -11.73 -11.85 10.01
CA GLU A 83 -12.21 -13.24 10.05
C GLU A 83 -13.35 -13.42 11.05
N TRP A 84 -13.28 -12.77 12.22
CA TRP A 84 -14.35 -12.80 13.20
C TRP A 84 -15.62 -12.17 12.63
N LEU A 85 -15.55 -11.00 12.03
CA LEU A 85 -16.69 -10.32 11.40
C LEU A 85 -17.35 -11.18 10.32
N ARG A 86 -16.54 -11.76 9.41
CA ARG A 86 -17.05 -12.69 8.37
C ARG A 86 -17.73 -13.89 8.97
N GLY A 87 -17.13 -14.49 10.01
CA GLY A 87 -17.66 -15.64 10.71
C GLY A 87 -19.01 -15.37 11.42
N HIS A 88 -19.29 -14.11 11.74
CA HIS A 88 -20.56 -13.67 12.34
C HIS A 88 -21.54 -13.07 11.32
N GLY A 89 -21.24 -13.16 10.03
CA GLY A 89 -22.16 -12.76 8.97
C GLY A 89 -22.12 -11.28 8.60
N TYR A 90 -21.16 -10.50 9.12
CA TYR A 90 -20.98 -9.12 8.69
C TYR A 90 -20.38 -9.05 7.29
N PRO A 91 -20.94 -8.22 6.39
CA PRO A 91 -20.34 -7.98 5.08
C PRO A 91 -19.07 -7.15 5.25
N VAL A 92 -17.87 -7.77 5.08
CA VAL A 92 -16.61 -7.08 5.30
C VAL A 92 -15.62 -7.30 4.16
N ALA A 93 -15.12 -6.19 3.58
CA ALA A 93 -13.98 -6.16 2.68
C ALA A 93 -12.71 -5.87 3.49
N GLY A 94 -11.76 -6.80 3.46
CA GLY A 94 -10.48 -6.73 4.16
C GLY A 94 -9.62 -7.94 3.80
N ALA A 95 -8.33 -7.88 4.10
CA ALA A 95 -7.37 -8.93 3.71
C ALA A 95 -7.66 -10.30 4.36
N GLY A 96 -8.07 -10.31 5.63
CA GLY A 96 -8.24 -11.55 6.39
C GLY A 96 -6.92 -12.30 6.59
N ALA A 97 -7.00 -13.62 6.73
CA ALA A 97 -5.85 -14.46 7.06
C ALA A 97 -4.70 -14.43 6.02
N ALA A 98 -4.97 -14.00 4.78
CA ALA A 98 -3.94 -13.86 3.76
C ALA A 98 -2.93 -12.74 4.06
N GLU A 99 -3.23 -11.76 4.94
CA GLU A 99 -2.26 -10.73 5.33
C GLU A 99 -0.99 -11.33 5.95
N ARG A 100 -1.03 -12.59 6.37
CA ARG A 100 0.14 -13.28 6.86
C ARG A 100 1.26 -13.40 5.82
N LEU A 101 0.94 -13.37 4.52
CA LEU A 101 1.95 -13.35 3.44
C LEU A 101 2.83 -12.10 3.50
N GLU A 102 2.26 -10.97 3.93
CA GLU A 102 2.96 -9.70 4.13
C GLU A 102 3.66 -9.63 5.49
N LEU A 103 2.94 -9.95 6.56
CA LEU A 103 3.40 -9.73 7.94
C LEU A 103 4.44 -10.74 8.41
N ASP A 104 4.33 -12.01 8.01
CA ASP A 104 5.28 -13.09 8.30
C ASP A 104 6.12 -13.38 7.04
N ARG A 105 7.19 -12.59 6.85
CA ARG A 105 8.02 -12.65 5.64
C ARG A 105 8.61 -14.04 5.38
N TRP A 106 9.03 -14.74 6.44
CA TRP A 106 9.52 -16.11 6.27
C TRP A 106 8.43 -17.07 5.81
N HIS A 107 7.24 -16.94 6.37
CA HIS A 107 6.07 -17.68 5.89
C HIS A 107 5.76 -17.37 4.43
N GLY A 108 5.73 -16.08 4.07
CA GLY A 108 5.53 -15.63 2.70
C GLY A 108 6.51 -16.31 1.72
N ARG A 109 7.81 -16.30 2.04
CA ARG A 109 8.84 -16.96 1.21
C ARG A 109 8.65 -18.47 1.11
N THR A 110 8.28 -19.12 2.21
CA THR A 110 7.99 -20.56 2.23
C THR A 110 6.82 -20.87 1.30
N ARG A 111 5.72 -20.11 1.39
CA ARG A 111 4.54 -20.30 0.55
C ARG A 111 4.83 -20.05 -0.93
N GLN A 112 5.61 -19.02 -1.26
CA GLN A 112 6.05 -18.74 -2.64
C GLN A 112 6.78 -19.95 -3.24
N LYS A 113 7.74 -20.51 -2.52
CA LYS A 113 8.49 -21.69 -2.95
C LYS A 113 7.60 -22.92 -3.13
N GLU A 114 6.69 -23.16 -2.19
CA GLU A 114 5.74 -24.28 -2.26
C GLU A 114 4.76 -24.15 -3.42
N ASN A 115 4.40 -22.92 -3.79
CA ASN A 115 3.53 -22.62 -4.93
C ASN A 115 4.28 -22.54 -6.27
N GLY A 116 5.60 -22.85 -6.28
CA GLY A 116 6.40 -22.95 -7.53
C GLY A 116 6.99 -21.63 -8.00
N LEU A 117 6.88 -20.53 -7.23
CA LEU A 117 7.59 -19.29 -7.56
C LEU A 117 9.09 -19.44 -7.30
N PRO A 118 9.95 -18.86 -8.16
CA PRO A 118 11.36 -18.72 -7.87
C PRO A 118 11.57 -17.90 -6.61
N VAL A 119 12.49 -18.35 -5.75
CA VAL A 119 12.89 -17.64 -4.53
C VAL A 119 14.41 -17.50 -4.57
N GLN A 120 14.90 -16.28 -4.40
CA GLN A 120 16.33 -15.99 -4.30
C GLN A 120 16.94 -16.65 -3.04
N GLU A 121 18.27 -16.68 -2.94
CA GLU A 121 18.95 -17.14 -1.75
C GLU A 121 18.41 -16.37 -0.54
N THR A 122 17.81 -17.09 0.42
CA THR A 122 17.11 -16.49 1.55
C THR A 122 17.48 -17.21 2.83
N HIS A 123 17.86 -16.44 3.86
CA HIS A 123 18.26 -16.93 5.18
C HIS A 123 17.37 -16.33 6.26
N ARG A 124 16.98 -17.19 7.20
CA ARG A 124 16.33 -16.76 8.44
C ARG A 124 17.35 -16.72 9.56
N ILE A 125 17.57 -15.55 10.12
CA ILE A 125 18.57 -15.29 11.15
C ILE A 125 17.88 -14.84 12.42
N LYS A 126 18.16 -15.46 13.56
CA LYS A 126 17.64 -15.03 14.86
C LYS A 126 18.76 -14.38 15.69
N GLY A 127 18.50 -13.17 16.15
CA GLY A 127 19.39 -12.39 17.02
C GLY A 127 20.35 -11.46 16.28
N VAL A 128 20.59 -10.31 16.89
CA VAL A 128 21.50 -9.27 16.35
C VAL A 128 22.94 -9.78 16.27
N THR A 129 23.38 -10.59 17.25
CA THR A 129 24.72 -11.17 17.23
C THR A 129 24.93 -12.10 16.03
N ALA A 130 23.94 -12.95 15.73
CA ALA A 130 24.00 -13.84 14.58
C ALA A 130 23.91 -13.05 13.25
N LEU A 131 23.11 -11.96 13.21
CA LEU A 131 23.03 -11.08 12.06
C LEU A 131 24.39 -10.43 11.75
N ARG A 132 25.10 -9.91 12.75
CA ARG A 132 26.45 -9.34 12.57
C ARG A 132 27.43 -10.35 11.98
N LYS A 133 27.41 -11.59 12.47
CA LYS A 133 28.24 -12.65 11.92
C LYS A 133 27.90 -12.93 10.47
N PHE A 134 26.61 -13.04 10.12
CA PHE A 134 26.14 -13.19 8.74
C PHE A 134 26.64 -12.06 7.84
N CYS A 135 26.51 -10.80 8.29
CA CYS A 135 26.94 -9.62 7.55
C CYS A 135 28.48 -9.48 7.42
N ALA A 136 29.25 -10.07 8.33
CA ALA A 136 30.72 -10.09 8.22
C ALA A 136 31.22 -10.99 7.09
N ASP A 137 30.50 -12.08 6.84
CA ASP A 137 30.91 -13.14 5.91
C ASP A 137 30.23 -13.02 4.52
N ARG A 138 29.22 -12.16 4.40
CA ARG A 138 28.37 -12.08 3.19
C ARG A 138 28.16 -10.64 2.74
N LYS A 139 27.81 -10.46 1.46
CA LYS A 139 27.56 -9.16 0.83
C LYS A 139 26.32 -9.26 -0.07
N ASP A 140 25.80 -8.09 -0.44
CA ASP A 140 24.70 -7.96 -1.41
C ASP A 140 23.42 -8.69 -1.02
N PHE A 141 22.99 -8.46 0.22
CA PHE A 141 21.72 -8.92 0.76
C PHE A 141 20.79 -7.75 1.10
N TYR A 142 19.49 -7.99 0.98
CA TYR A 142 18.46 -7.14 1.59
C TYR A 142 18.06 -7.76 2.92
N ILE A 143 18.19 -7.01 4.01
CA ILE A 143 17.90 -7.48 5.37
C ILE A 143 16.60 -6.85 5.82
N LYS A 144 15.62 -7.69 6.17
CA LYS A 144 14.30 -7.28 6.64
C LYS A 144 14.07 -7.85 8.04
N VAL A 145 13.53 -7.03 8.95
CA VAL A 145 13.02 -7.55 10.23
C VAL A 145 11.74 -8.33 9.95
N ASP A 146 11.67 -9.55 10.44
CA ASP A 146 10.50 -10.41 10.32
C ASP A 146 9.42 -10.03 11.34
N ASN A 147 8.14 -10.10 10.95
CA ASN A 147 6.98 -9.92 11.84
C ASN A 147 6.89 -8.59 12.60
N ASN A 148 7.40 -7.46 12.08
CA ASN A 148 7.30 -6.16 12.76
C ASN A 148 7.56 -6.26 14.28
N PHE A 149 8.74 -6.73 14.63
CA PHE A 149 9.08 -7.06 16.02
C PHE A 149 9.03 -5.83 16.93
N ARG A 150 8.03 -5.77 17.83
CA ARG A 150 7.84 -4.68 18.81
C ARG A 150 7.88 -3.27 18.20
N GLY A 151 7.26 -3.08 17.04
CA GLY A 151 7.28 -1.81 16.32
C GLY A 151 8.55 -1.56 15.51
N ILE A 152 9.43 -2.57 15.38
CA ILE A 152 10.60 -2.51 14.52
C ILE A 152 10.26 -3.24 13.22
N SER A 153 10.17 -2.49 12.14
CA SER A 153 9.89 -2.99 10.78
C SER A 153 11.00 -2.65 9.79
N GLU A 154 12.20 -2.43 10.30
CA GLU A 154 13.33 -1.97 9.51
C GLU A 154 13.68 -2.94 8.37
N SER A 155 13.99 -2.36 7.23
CA SER A 155 14.59 -3.07 6.12
C SER A 155 15.70 -2.23 5.51
N PHE A 156 16.81 -2.85 5.10
CA PHE A 156 17.94 -2.14 4.52
C PHE A 156 18.78 -3.03 3.60
N LYS A 157 19.43 -2.38 2.65
CA LYS A 157 20.41 -3.01 1.78
C LYS A 157 21.73 -3.19 2.51
N HIS A 158 22.22 -4.42 2.57
CA HIS A 158 23.52 -4.77 3.10
C HIS A 158 24.52 -4.94 1.96
N GLN A 159 25.56 -4.12 1.94
CA GLN A 159 26.68 -4.21 0.99
C GLN A 159 27.94 -4.73 1.68
N ASP A 160 28.22 -4.22 2.88
CA ASP A 160 29.26 -4.68 3.78
C ASP A 160 28.87 -4.36 5.24
N LEU A 161 29.57 -4.99 6.19
CA LEU A 161 29.26 -4.83 7.61
C LEU A 161 29.41 -3.38 8.07
N ARG A 162 30.44 -2.65 7.62
CA ARG A 162 30.69 -1.26 8.01
C ARG A 162 29.54 -0.33 7.62
N ALA A 163 29.01 -0.50 6.41
CA ALA A 163 27.89 0.30 5.94
C ALA A 163 26.58 -0.03 6.68
N SER A 164 26.45 -1.27 7.17
CA SER A 164 25.23 -1.75 7.85
C SER A 164 25.24 -1.60 9.37
N GLU A 165 26.41 -1.34 9.99
CA GLU A 165 26.57 -1.37 11.44
C GLU A 165 25.61 -0.40 12.15
N SER A 166 25.46 0.83 11.66
CA SER A 166 24.56 1.82 12.26
C SER A 166 23.10 1.39 12.25
N ARG A 167 22.65 0.66 11.21
CA ARG A 167 21.29 0.11 11.12
C ARG A 167 21.11 -1.05 12.09
N ILE A 168 22.10 -1.92 12.19
CA ILE A 168 22.09 -3.05 13.13
C ILE A 168 22.09 -2.53 14.57
N ASP A 169 22.90 -1.51 14.89
CA ASP A 169 22.94 -0.88 16.20
C ASP A 169 21.61 -0.20 16.56
N TYR A 170 21.00 0.48 15.62
CA TYR A 170 19.67 1.07 15.80
C TYR A 170 18.62 0.02 16.15
N ILE A 171 18.59 -1.11 15.42
CA ILE A 171 17.70 -2.23 15.74
C ILE A 171 18.00 -2.81 17.11
N ALA A 172 19.29 -3.02 17.44
CA ALA A 172 19.71 -3.53 18.73
C ALA A 172 19.29 -2.62 19.89
N HIS A 173 19.44 -1.30 19.71
CA HIS A 173 19.02 -0.30 20.70
C HIS A 173 17.50 -0.30 20.90
N LYS A 174 16.72 -0.28 19.81
CA LYS A 174 15.25 -0.37 19.90
C LYS A 174 14.76 -1.66 20.54
N ALA A 175 15.35 -2.79 20.19
CA ALA A 175 14.98 -4.09 20.76
C ALA A 175 15.40 -4.24 22.23
N GLY A 176 16.41 -3.51 22.67
CA GLY A 176 16.91 -3.54 24.04
C GLY A 176 17.29 -4.94 24.49
N PRO A 177 16.78 -5.43 25.67
CA PRO A 177 17.10 -6.76 26.16
C PRO A 177 16.63 -7.90 25.24
N TYR A 178 15.71 -7.64 24.32
CA TYR A 178 15.16 -8.62 23.38
C TYR A 178 15.90 -8.67 22.04
N LYS A 179 17.05 -8.01 21.90
CA LYS A 179 17.81 -7.95 20.64
C LYS A 179 18.18 -9.31 20.05
N GLU A 180 18.33 -10.32 20.88
CA GLU A 180 18.63 -11.69 20.44
C GLU A 180 17.36 -12.49 20.06
N ASP A 181 16.16 -11.93 20.27
CA ASP A 181 14.91 -12.52 19.86
C ASP A 181 14.40 -11.96 18.53
N VAL A 182 14.98 -10.87 18.02
CA VAL A 182 14.65 -10.32 16.69
C VAL A 182 14.97 -11.36 15.63
N VAL A 183 14.02 -11.59 14.75
CA VAL A 183 14.20 -12.46 13.57
C VAL A 183 14.37 -11.60 12.33
N PHE A 184 15.31 -11.99 11.48
CA PHE A 184 15.62 -11.33 10.24
C PHE A 184 15.41 -12.30 9.06
N VAL A 185 14.90 -11.78 7.96
CA VAL A 185 14.90 -12.43 6.65
C VAL A 185 15.95 -11.71 5.81
N CYS A 186 17.01 -12.42 5.44
CA CYS A 186 18.11 -11.90 4.63
C CYS A 186 18.00 -12.50 3.23
N GLU A 187 17.81 -11.66 2.23
CA GLU A 187 17.52 -12.04 0.85
C GLU A 187 18.60 -11.53 -0.08
N GLU A 188 19.12 -12.37 -0.96
CA GLU A 188 20.08 -11.97 -1.99
C GLU A 188 19.52 -10.81 -2.83
N LEU A 189 20.38 -9.82 -3.11
CA LEU A 189 20.02 -8.71 -3.98
C LEU A 189 19.98 -9.17 -5.43
N LEU A 190 18.82 -9.11 -6.02
CA LEU A 190 18.63 -9.43 -7.44
C LEU A 190 18.83 -8.17 -8.30
N PRO A 191 19.58 -8.25 -9.39
CA PRO A 191 19.60 -7.22 -10.42
C PRO A 191 18.30 -7.23 -11.23
N GLY A 192 18.09 -6.19 -12.03
CA GLY A 192 16.94 -6.11 -12.94
C GLY A 192 15.92 -5.06 -12.53
N VAL A 193 14.84 -4.99 -13.30
CA VAL A 193 13.74 -4.04 -13.09
C VAL A 193 12.78 -4.53 -11.99
N GLU A 194 12.13 -3.58 -11.32
CA GLU A 194 11.24 -3.84 -10.17
C GLU A 194 9.84 -3.25 -10.42
N PRO A 195 9.02 -3.90 -11.27
CA PRO A 195 7.60 -3.53 -11.39
C PRO A 195 6.76 -4.09 -10.25
N GLY A 196 5.60 -3.47 -10.00
CA GLY A 196 4.57 -3.95 -9.08
C GLY A 196 3.28 -4.27 -9.80
N LEU A 197 2.69 -5.44 -9.55
CA LEU A 197 1.33 -5.79 -9.96
C LEU A 197 0.36 -5.35 -8.88
N ASP A 198 -0.55 -4.44 -9.21
CA ASP A 198 -1.57 -3.93 -8.30
C ASP A 198 -2.93 -4.47 -8.73
N GLY A 199 -3.38 -5.50 -8.05
CA GLY A 199 -4.56 -6.26 -8.43
C GLY A 199 -5.67 -6.29 -7.39
N ILE A 200 -6.78 -6.89 -7.80
CA ILE A 200 -7.88 -7.28 -6.93
C ILE A 200 -8.04 -8.78 -7.11
N THR A 201 -7.92 -9.54 -6.02
CA THR A 201 -8.15 -10.98 -6.07
C THR A 201 -9.57 -11.35 -5.62
N TRP A 202 -10.15 -12.27 -6.34
CA TRP A 202 -11.40 -12.95 -5.97
C TRP A 202 -11.13 -14.42 -5.74
N GLU A 203 -10.81 -14.77 -4.50
CA GLU A 203 -10.53 -16.16 -4.10
C GLU A 203 -9.45 -16.84 -4.97
N GLY A 204 -8.43 -16.09 -5.38
CA GLY A 204 -7.34 -16.56 -6.23
C GLY A 204 -7.54 -16.31 -7.72
N GLU A 205 -8.59 -15.65 -8.12
CA GLU A 205 -8.79 -15.16 -9.48
C GLU A 205 -8.48 -13.66 -9.55
N LEU A 206 -7.54 -13.26 -10.38
CA LEU A 206 -7.25 -11.84 -10.65
C LEU A 206 -8.40 -11.20 -11.43
N LEU A 207 -8.95 -10.11 -10.91
CA LEU A 207 -9.97 -9.33 -11.62
C LEU A 207 -9.35 -8.36 -12.60
N TYR A 208 -9.91 -8.28 -13.79
CA TYR A 208 -9.50 -7.36 -14.85
C TYR A 208 -10.53 -6.23 -15.04
N PRO A 209 -10.08 -5.03 -15.45
CA PRO A 209 -8.68 -4.61 -15.66
C PRO A 209 -7.86 -4.53 -14.37
N THR A 210 -6.54 -4.68 -14.51
CA THR A 210 -5.55 -4.58 -13.43
C THR A 210 -4.44 -3.60 -13.81
N THR A 211 -3.50 -3.30 -12.90
CA THR A 211 -2.41 -2.37 -13.18
C THR A 211 -1.03 -2.96 -12.89
N ILE A 212 -0.03 -2.55 -13.68
CA ILE A 212 1.38 -2.68 -13.31
C ILE A 212 1.94 -1.27 -13.18
N GLY A 213 2.71 -1.05 -12.11
CA GLY A 213 3.36 0.22 -11.83
C GLY A 213 4.86 0.10 -11.63
N TYR A 214 5.54 1.23 -11.75
CA TYR A 214 6.91 1.44 -11.29
C TYR A 214 6.90 2.51 -10.22
N GLU A 215 7.51 2.21 -9.07
CA GLU A 215 7.58 3.12 -7.93
C GLU A 215 9.00 3.64 -7.71
N SER A 216 9.15 4.95 -7.54
CA SER A 216 10.32 5.57 -6.94
C SER A 216 9.95 6.01 -5.52
N LYS A 217 10.52 5.34 -4.52
CA LYS A 217 10.18 5.59 -3.11
C LYS A 217 10.41 7.04 -2.73
N GLY A 218 9.38 7.69 -2.17
CA GLY A 218 9.39 9.11 -1.82
C GLY A 218 9.09 10.07 -2.98
N SER A 219 9.10 9.61 -4.24
CA SER A 219 8.81 10.45 -5.40
C SER A 219 7.40 10.22 -5.94
N GLY A 220 7.07 8.96 -6.26
CA GLY A 220 5.76 8.61 -6.77
C GLY A 220 5.73 7.27 -7.50
N ILE A 221 4.59 6.98 -8.11
CA ILE A 221 4.34 5.77 -8.89
C ILE A 221 3.62 6.08 -10.19
N ILE A 222 4.08 5.47 -11.29
CA ILE A 222 3.38 5.47 -12.58
C ILE A 222 2.81 4.08 -12.82
N SER A 223 1.51 3.99 -13.11
CA SER A 223 0.81 2.74 -13.38
C SER A 223 0.23 2.72 -14.78
N ARG A 224 0.26 1.54 -15.42
CA ARG A 224 -0.45 1.24 -16.67
C ARG A 224 -1.55 0.22 -16.43
N VAL A 225 -2.68 0.41 -17.09
CA VAL A 225 -3.84 -0.49 -17.08
C VAL A 225 -3.69 -1.59 -18.13
N TYR A 226 -4.03 -2.81 -17.75
CA TYR A 226 -4.11 -4.01 -18.59
C TYR A 226 -5.53 -4.56 -18.53
N GLY A 227 -6.21 -4.57 -19.67
CA GLY A 227 -7.64 -4.89 -19.78
C GLY A 227 -7.97 -6.37 -19.64
N SER A 228 -6.99 -7.25 -19.85
CA SER A 228 -7.19 -8.70 -19.86
C SER A 228 -5.90 -9.46 -19.55
N GLU A 229 -6.03 -10.74 -19.23
CA GLU A 229 -4.90 -11.65 -19.04
C GLU A 229 -3.95 -11.69 -20.24
N ARG A 230 -4.47 -11.58 -21.46
CA ARG A 230 -3.65 -11.60 -22.69
C ARG A 230 -2.76 -10.38 -22.83
N GLU A 231 -3.16 -9.27 -22.25
CA GLU A 231 -2.37 -8.04 -22.28
C GLU A 231 -1.35 -8.01 -21.15
N LEU A 232 -1.60 -8.76 -20.06
CA LEU A 232 -0.73 -8.77 -18.89
C LEU A 232 0.61 -9.42 -19.24
N PRO A 233 1.77 -8.78 -18.92
CA PRO A 233 3.08 -9.37 -19.11
C PRO A 233 3.21 -10.72 -18.41
N GLU A 234 3.89 -11.68 -19.08
CA GLU A 234 4.05 -13.04 -18.58
C GLU A 234 4.62 -13.10 -17.16
N ALA A 235 5.62 -12.27 -16.86
CA ALA A 235 6.22 -12.21 -15.53
C ALA A 235 5.18 -11.85 -14.44
N ALA A 236 4.31 -10.88 -14.70
CA ALA A 236 3.25 -10.50 -13.75
C ALA A 236 2.20 -11.59 -13.60
N ARG A 237 1.84 -12.28 -14.70
CA ARG A 237 0.93 -13.42 -14.68
C ARG A 237 1.48 -14.58 -13.83
N LEU A 238 2.76 -14.92 -13.99
CA LEU A 238 3.41 -15.95 -13.18
C LEU A 238 3.43 -15.59 -11.67
N ILE A 239 3.64 -14.32 -11.33
CA ILE A 239 3.57 -13.85 -9.94
C ILE A 239 2.16 -14.03 -9.37
N ASP A 240 1.12 -13.62 -10.11
CA ASP A 240 -0.27 -13.79 -9.69
C ASP A 240 -0.63 -15.28 -9.50
N GLU A 241 -0.29 -16.12 -10.49
CA GLU A 241 -0.51 -17.57 -10.43
C GLU A 241 0.15 -18.21 -9.21
N GLY A 242 1.32 -17.73 -8.80
CA GLY A 242 2.02 -18.21 -7.60
C GLY A 242 1.38 -17.75 -6.28
N LEU A 243 0.69 -16.61 -6.26
CA LEU A 243 -0.05 -16.11 -5.10
C LEU A 243 -1.47 -16.68 -5.02
N ALA A 244 -2.08 -16.98 -6.15
CA ALA A 244 -3.47 -17.45 -6.27
C ALA A 244 -3.84 -18.62 -5.33
N PRO A 245 -2.98 -19.66 -5.11
CA PRO A 245 -3.29 -20.75 -4.19
C PRO A 245 -3.52 -20.31 -2.76
N GLU A 246 -2.78 -19.29 -2.29
CA GLU A 246 -2.95 -18.74 -0.94
C GLU A 246 -4.23 -17.91 -0.83
N PHE A 247 -4.51 -17.07 -1.84
CA PHE A 247 -5.75 -16.32 -1.90
C PHE A 247 -6.98 -17.24 -1.94
N LYS A 248 -6.90 -18.34 -2.69
CA LYS A 248 -7.96 -19.35 -2.74
C LYS A 248 -8.12 -20.08 -1.40
N ARG A 249 -7.00 -20.47 -0.76
CA ARG A 249 -6.99 -21.14 0.55
C ARG A 249 -7.72 -20.32 1.62
N HIS A 250 -7.47 -19.00 1.64
CA HIS A 250 -8.03 -18.08 2.61
C HIS A 250 -9.32 -17.41 2.13
N LYS A 251 -9.85 -17.80 0.97
CA LYS A 251 -11.04 -17.17 0.35
C LYS A 251 -10.90 -15.64 0.30
N THR A 252 -9.70 -15.17 -0.03
CA THR A 252 -9.38 -13.75 -0.02
C THR A 252 -10.08 -13.05 -1.17
N ARG A 253 -10.83 -11.99 -0.84
CA ARG A 253 -11.48 -11.07 -1.76
C ARG A 253 -11.03 -9.69 -1.37
N PHE A 254 -9.93 -9.22 -1.96
CA PHE A 254 -9.38 -7.92 -1.57
C PHE A 254 -8.36 -7.40 -2.58
N PHE A 255 -7.95 -6.16 -2.36
CA PHE A 255 -6.83 -5.54 -3.04
C PHE A 255 -5.51 -6.16 -2.60
N TYR A 256 -4.56 -6.23 -3.52
CA TYR A 256 -3.18 -6.61 -3.22
C TYR A 256 -2.20 -5.91 -4.15
N SER A 257 -0.96 -5.82 -3.72
CA SER A 257 0.17 -5.42 -4.54
C SER A 257 1.27 -6.47 -4.42
N ALA A 258 1.95 -6.75 -5.52
CA ALA A 258 3.05 -7.69 -5.59
C ALA A 258 4.23 -7.03 -6.30
N GLU A 259 5.24 -6.58 -5.53
CA GLU A 259 6.50 -6.09 -6.08
C GLU A 259 7.38 -7.29 -6.46
N PHE A 260 7.88 -7.29 -7.68
CA PHE A 260 8.72 -8.38 -8.18
C PHE A 260 9.89 -7.86 -8.99
N LYS A 261 10.99 -8.61 -8.97
CA LYS A 261 12.14 -8.36 -9.86
C LYS A 261 12.16 -9.36 -11.00
N ILE A 262 12.59 -8.88 -12.15
CA ILE A 262 12.80 -9.72 -13.34
C ILE A 262 14.30 -9.71 -13.64
N ASP A 263 14.91 -10.90 -13.61
CA ASP A 263 16.33 -11.04 -13.93
C ASP A 263 16.60 -11.03 -15.45
N LYS A 264 17.88 -11.13 -15.82
CA LYS A 264 18.33 -11.15 -17.23
C LYS A 264 17.75 -12.33 -18.05
N ASP A 265 17.38 -13.40 -17.39
CA ASP A 265 16.80 -14.60 -17.99
C ASP A 265 15.26 -14.54 -18.03
N ARG A 266 14.70 -13.37 -17.68
CA ARG A 266 13.27 -13.06 -17.59
C ARG A 266 12.51 -13.87 -16.53
N VAL A 267 13.21 -14.37 -15.53
CA VAL A 267 12.61 -15.06 -14.40
C VAL A 267 12.09 -14.03 -13.40
N PRO A 268 10.78 -14.06 -13.02
CA PRO A 268 10.24 -13.14 -12.03
C PRO A 268 10.43 -13.69 -10.62
N TYR A 269 10.92 -12.85 -9.72
CA TYR A 269 11.08 -13.13 -8.29
C TYR A 269 10.19 -12.18 -7.49
N LEU A 270 9.25 -12.70 -6.75
CA LEU A 270 8.41 -11.88 -5.85
C LEU A 270 9.27 -11.33 -4.70
N ILE A 271 9.38 -10.00 -4.62
CA ILE A 271 10.22 -9.30 -3.65
C ILE A 271 9.44 -8.93 -2.40
N ASP A 272 8.23 -8.42 -2.57
CA ASP A 272 7.34 -8.07 -1.48
C ASP A 272 5.88 -8.27 -1.89
N SER A 273 5.06 -8.68 -0.95
CA SER A 273 3.61 -8.81 -1.12
C SER A 273 2.90 -7.95 -0.11
N THR A 274 1.98 -7.12 -0.60
CA THR A 274 1.14 -6.24 0.21
C THR A 274 -0.30 -6.70 0.04
N ILE A 275 -0.87 -7.32 1.07
CA ILE A 275 -2.23 -7.88 1.00
C ILE A 275 -3.22 -6.90 1.64
N ARG A 276 -3.27 -5.73 1.09
CA ARG A 276 -4.10 -4.58 1.48
C ARG A 276 -4.06 -3.52 0.38
N LEU A 277 -4.70 -2.38 0.59
CA LEU A 277 -4.41 -1.22 -0.23
C LEU A 277 -2.94 -0.81 -0.08
N ALA A 278 -2.22 -0.70 -1.19
CA ALA A 278 -0.82 -0.29 -1.16
C ALA A 278 -0.72 1.24 -1.07
N ALA A 279 -0.32 1.72 0.10
CA ALA A 279 -0.23 3.15 0.42
C ALA A 279 1.20 3.67 0.21
N PRO A 280 1.36 4.98 -0.10
CA PRO A 280 0.27 5.92 -0.39
C PRO A 280 -0.18 5.97 -1.85
N GLY A 281 0.75 5.70 -2.80
CA GLY A 281 0.55 6.02 -4.21
C GLY A 281 -0.50 5.16 -4.89
N VAL A 282 -0.40 3.83 -4.77
CA VAL A 282 -1.32 2.89 -5.44
C VAL A 282 -2.76 3.07 -4.96
N ALA A 283 -2.97 3.14 -3.64
CA ALA A 283 -4.31 3.34 -3.06
C ALA A 283 -4.95 4.65 -3.54
N ALA A 284 -4.12 5.71 -3.65
CA ALA A 284 -4.54 7.00 -4.17
C ALA A 284 -4.94 6.90 -5.66
N ILE A 285 -4.13 6.23 -6.49
CA ILE A 285 -4.44 5.96 -7.89
C ILE A 285 -5.74 5.17 -8.01
N GLN A 286 -5.86 4.04 -7.32
CA GLN A 286 -7.02 3.15 -7.41
C GLN A 286 -8.33 3.87 -7.05
N SER A 287 -8.31 4.79 -6.08
CA SER A 287 -9.48 5.57 -5.68
C SER A 287 -10.05 6.46 -6.79
N GLU A 288 -9.26 6.83 -7.79
CA GLU A 288 -9.70 7.67 -8.92
C GLU A 288 -9.73 6.93 -10.25
N LEU A 289 -8.85 5.96 -10.45
CA LEU A 289 -8.73 5.18 -11.68
C LEU A 289 -9.89 4.18 -11.83
N ILE A 290 -10.33 3.57 -10.71
CA ILE A 290 -11.47 2.65 -10.70
C ILE A 290 -12.77 3.47 -10.60
N GLU A 291 -13.49 3.58 -11.69
CA GLU A 291 -14.72 4.37 -11.75
C GLU A 291 -15.81 3.84 -10.80
N ASN A 292 -16.01 2.54 -10.79
CA ASN A 292 -16.96 1.83 -9.93
C ASN A 292 -16.33 1.36 -8.60
N TYR A 293 -15.39 2.14 -8.03
CA TYR A 293 -14.61 1.77 -6.84
C TYR A 293 -15.49 1.29 -5.68
N THR A 294 -16.55 2.02 -5.37
CA THR A 294 -17.46 1.69 -4.27
C THR A 294 -18.23 0.40 -4.52
N GLU A 295 -18.65 0.15 -5.77
CA GLU A 295 -19.29 -1.12 -6.15
C GLU A 295 -18.33 -2.29 -6.00
N VAL A 296 -17.06 -2.11 -6.37
CA VAL A 296 -16.02 -3.13 -6.17
C VAL A 296 -15.86 -3.43 -4.69
N VAL A 297 -15.67 -2.41 -3.83
CA VAL A 297 -15.52 -2.59 -2.39
C VAL A 297 -16.77 -3.26 -1.78
N TYR A 298 -17.95 -2.84 -2.18
CA TYR A 298 -19.20 -3.46 -1.74
C TYR A 298 -19.28 -4.94 -2.15
N GLY A 299 -18.94 -5.25 -3.39
CA GLY A 299 -18.90 -6.62 -3.90
C GLY A 299 -17.90 -7.50 -3.13
N LEU A 300 -16.71 -6.98 -2.84
CA LEU A 300 -15.71 -7.69 -2.01
C LEU A 300 -16.23 -7.98 -0.61
N ALA A 301 -17.03 -7.07 -0.03
CA ALA A 301 -17.62 -7.25 1.30
C ALA A 301 -18.77 -8.26 1.29
N THR A 302 -19.69 -8.14 0.34
CA THR A 302 -20.92 -8.95 0.31
C THR A 302 -20.75 -10.31 -0.36
N GLY A 303 -19.66 -10.53 -1.08
CA GLY A 303 -19.46 -11.74 -1.87
C GLY A 303 -20.07 -11.67 -3.27
N GLU A 304 -20.30 -10.47 -3.79
CA GLU A 304 -20.79 -10.21 -5.15
C GLU A 304 -19.62 -9.86 -6.06
N LYS A 305 -19.23 -10.77 -6.95
CA LYS A 305 -18.06 -10.58 -7.82
C LYS A 305 -18.30 -9.40 -8.76
N THR A 306 -17.57 -8.31 -8.52
CA THR A 306 -17.67 -7.06 -9.28
C THR A 306 -16.32 -6.73 -9.90
N ALA A 307 -16.25 -6.72 -11.23
CA ALA A 307 -15.03 -6.33 -11.94
C ALA A 307 -14.82 -4.79 -11.87
N PRO A 308 -13.57 -4.33 -11.72
CA PRO A 308 -13.28 -2.90 -11.79
C PRO A 308 -13.50 -2.35 -13.21
N VAL A 309 -13.86 -1.08 -13.31
CA VAL A 309 -13.97 -0.34 -14.57
C VAL A 309 -12.94 0.77 -14.58
N MET A 310 -12.02 0.73 -15.54
CA MET A 310 -10.96 1.72 -15.73
C MET A 310 -11.00 2.25 -17.16
N LYS A 311 -11.19 3.55 -17.34
CA LYS A 311 -11.28 4.17 -18.68
C LYS A 311 -9.95 4.72 -19.17
N HIS A 312 -9.08 5.13 -18.26
CA HIS A 312 -7.76 5.66 -18.61
C HIS A 312 -6.72 4.56 -18.66
N LYS A 313 -5.74 4.76 -19.53
CA LYS A 313 -4.68 3.78 -19.76
C LYS A 313 -3.50 3.91 -18.78
N TYR A 314 -3.26 5.13 -18.30
CA TYR A 314 -2.18 5.44 -17.39
C TYR A 314 -2.66 6.26 -16.21
N ALA A 315 -1.97 6.09 -15.08
CA ALA A 315 -2.15 6.89 -13.89
C ALA A 315 -0.79 7.21 -13.27
N LEU A 316 -0.71 8.36 -12.60
CA LEU A 316 0.47 8.78 -11.85
C LEU A 316 0.03 9.34 -10.52
N ALA A 317 0.72 8.95 -9.45
CA ALA A 317 0.69 9.62 -8.16
C ALA A 317 2.08 10.19 -7.88
N ILE A 318 2.18 11.49 -7.64
CA ILE A 318 3.42 12.14 -7.18
C ILE A 318 3.27 12.47 -5.70
N SER A 319 4.23 12.01 -4.90
CA SER A 319 4.28 12.28 -3.46
C SER A 319 4.72 13.71 -3.17
N MET A 320 4.15 14.27 -2.12
CA MET A 320 4.48 15.60 -1.58
C MET A 320 4.79 15.43 -0.11
N ASP A 321 5.98 15.88 0.28
CA ASP A 321 6.49 15.74 1.64
C ASP A 321 6.83 17.11 2.25
N SER A 322 6.86 17.18 3.59
CA SER A 322 7.39 18.32 4.33
C SER A 322 8.07 17.83 5.60
N SER A 323 9.29 18.26 5.83
CA SER A 323 10.03 17.95 7.07
C SER A 323 9.38 18.49 8.34
N GLU A 324 8.45 19.45 8.21
CA GLU A 324 7.70 19.98 9.34
C GLU A 324 6.52 19.08 9.73
N ALA A 325 5.97 18.30 8.77
CA ALA A 325 4.81 17.45 9.01
C ALA A 325 5.06 16.33 10.01
N SER A 326 6.31 15.88 10.15
CA SER A 326 6.70 14.92 11.20
C SER A 326 6.71 15.50 12.62
N LYS A 327 6.67 16.81 12.76
CA LYS A 327 6.81 17.52 14.04
C LYS A 327 5.52 18.22 14.48
N THR A 328 4.75 18.73 13.52
CA THR A 328 3.56 19.55 13.80
C THR A 328 2.52 19.38 12.69
N PHE A 329 1.32 19.91 12.94
CA PHE A 329 0.29 20.05 11.92
C PHE A 329 0.75 21.02 10.82
N VAL A 330 0.70 20.60 9.57
CA VAL A 330 1.05 21.42 8.42
C VAL A 330 -0.21 21.72 7.62
N ASN A 331 -0.48 23.01 7.43
CA ASN A 331 -1.55 23.47 6.54
C ASN A 331 -1.21 23.16 5.09
N ILE A 332 -2.18 22.65 4.34
CA ILE A 332 -2.06 22.34 2.92
C ILE A 332 -3.17 23.08 2.19
N THR A 333 -2.77 23.97 1.29
CA THR A 333 -3.70 24.80 0.51
C THR A 333 -3.64 24.48 -0.96
N PHE A 334 -4.79 24.46 -1.60
CA PHE A 334 -4.97 24.24 -3.04
C PHE A 334 -6.36 24.72 -3.48
N PRO A 335 -6.58 25.04 -4.77
CA PRO A 335 -7.89 25.41 -5.30
C PRO A 335 -8.94 24.31 -5.07
N LYS A 336 -10.18 24.70 -4.81
CA LYS A 336 -11.27 23.78 -4.47
C LYS A 336 -11.48 22.69 -5.55
N GLU A 337 -11.34 23.04 -6.80
CA GLU A 337 -11.43 22.14 -7.96
C GLU A 337 -10.33 21.06 -7.98
N MET A 338 -9.24 21.31 -7.28
CA MET A 338 -8.14 20.37 -7.13
C MET A 338 -8.40 19.30 -6.07
N ARG A 339 -9.43 19.46 -5.23
CA ARG A 339 -9.69 18.55 -4.10
C ARG A 339 -9.76 17.07 -4.50
N ARG A 340 -10.33 16.78 -5.67
CA ARG A 340 -10.38 15.41 -6.18
C ARG A 340 -8.99 14.81 -6.44
N TRP A 341 -8.06 15.63 -6.87
CA TRP A 341 -6.74 15.20 -7.35
C TRP A 341 -5.65 15.27 -6.29
N VAL A 342 -5.92 15.96 -5.19
CA VAL A 342 -5.01 16.04 -4.02
C VAL A 342 -5.48 15.01 -2.99
N LYS A 343 -4.70 13.95 -2.81
CA LYS A 343 -4.96 12.87 -1.87
C LYS A 343 -4.16 13.12 -0.60
N LEU A 344 -4.85 13.68 0.38
CA LEU A 344 -4.27 14.02 1.67
C LEU A 344 -3.92 12.76 2.46
N ARG A 345 -2.84 12.81 3.22
CA ARG A 345 -2.42 11.71 4.07
C ARG A 345 -2.57 12.10 5.54
N MET A 346 -3.19 11.21 6.33
CA MET A 346 -3.41 11.41 7.77
C MET A 346 -3.94 12.82 8.07
N ALA A 347 -5.00 13.23 7.40
CA ALA A 347 -5.43 14.61 7.40
C ALA A 347 -6.62 14.88 8.32
N VAL A 348 -6.74 16.12 8.72
CA VAL A 348 -7.86 16.73 9.42
C VAL A 348 -8.27 18.01 8.69
N ARG A 349 -9.56 18.36 8.76
CA ARG A 349 -10.04 19.66 8.29
C ARG A 349 -10.54 20.48 9.46
N HIS A 350 -9.94 21.64 9.67
CA HIS A 350 -10.31 22.55 10.75
C HIS A 350 -10.58 23.95 10.21
N ARG A 351 -11.76 24.52 10.54
CA ARG A 351 -12.20 25.87 10.09
C ARG A 351 -12.14 26.10 8.58
N GLY A 352 -12.29 25.03 7.79
CA GLY A 352 -12.25 25.08 6.33
C GLY A 352 -10.92 24.72 5.71
N ASP A 353 -9.83 24.70 6.46
CA ASP A 353 -8.48 24.41 6.01
C ASP A 353 -8.07 22.96 6.27
N TYR A 354 -7.22 22.40 5.40
CA TYR A 354 -6.68 21.07 5.54
C TYR A 354 -5.33 21.07 6.23
N TYR A 355 -5.12 20.11 7.13
CA TYR A 355 -3.87 19.94 7.85
C TYR A 355 -3.44 18.47 7.81
N SER A 356 -2.15 18.21 7.59
CA SER A 356 -1.57 16.90 7.87
C SER A 356 -1.39 16.74 9.38
N VAL A 357 -1.57 15.50 9.85
CA VAL A 357 -1.39 15.11 11.25
C VAL A 357 -0.03 14.42 11.40
N PRO A 358 0.86 14.86 12.34
CA PRO A 358 2.12 14.18 12.54
C PRO A 358 1.91 12.70 12.93
N PRO A 359 2.92 11.79 12.83
CA PRO A 359 4.35 12.09 12.82
C PRO A 359 5.07 11.84 11.48
N PHE A 360 4.41 11.85 10.35
CA PHE A 360 5.04 11.52 9.06
C PHE A 360 5.29 12.77 8.22
N ASP A 361 6.37 12.76 7.45
CA ASP A 361 6.75 13.85 6.55
C ASP A 361 5.82 13.92 5.34
N SER A 362 5.17 12.82 4.95
CA SER A 362 4.30 12.74 3.79
C SER A 362 2.99 13.46 4.04
N LEU A 363 2.74 14.48 3.21
CA LEU A 363 1.55 15.34 3.28
C LEU A 363 0.39 14.78 2.47
N ALA A 364 0.68 14.45 1.22
CA ALA A 364 -0.33 14.10 0.22
C ALA A 364 0.31 13.47 -1.02
N SER A 365 -0.54 13.02 -1.94
CA SER A 365 -0.15 12.72 -3.32
C SER A 365 -1.04 13.48 -4.28
N VAL A 366 -0.48 13.95 -5.39
CA VAL A 366 -1.25 14.49 -6.52
C VAL A 366 -1.42 13.41 -7.58
N ILE A 367 -2.67 13.19 -8.00
CA ILE A 367 -3.05 12.17 -8.97
C ILE A 367 -3.28 12.78 -10.33
N SER A 368 -2.86 12.08 -11.38
CA SER A 368 -3.25 12.32 -12.76
C SER A 368 -3.62 11.03 -13.47
N LEU A 369 -4.57 11.11 -14.39
CA LEU A 369 -5.04 10.02 -15.24
C LEU A 369 -4.96 10.48 -16.69
N GLY A 370 -4.65 9.59 -17.62
CA GLY A 370 -4.52 9.93 -19.04
C GLY A 370 -4.22 8.73 -19.93
N GLU A 371 -3.96 9.01 -21.20
CA GLU A 371 -3.76 8.02 -22.26
C GLU A 371 -2.27 7.77 -22.59
N SER A 372 -1.38 8.53 -21.98
CA SER A 372 0.07 8.37 -22.12
C SER A 372 0.84 8.77 -20.86
N VAL A 373 2.06 8.22 -20.70
CA VAL A 373 2.99 8.59 -19.61
C VAL A 373 3.29 10.09 -19.65
N ARG A 374 3.49 10.67 -20.83
CA ARG A 374 3.75 12.10 -21.00
C ARG A 374 2.60 12.95 -20.46
N GLU A 375 1.37 12.63 -20.86
CA GLU A 375 0.16 13.36 -20.44
C GLU A 375 0.00 13.34 -18.91
N VAL A 376 0.12 12.18 -18.27
CA VAL A 376 -0.03 12.08 -16.80
C VAL A 376 1.06 12.84 -16.07
N VAL A 377 2.30 12.86 -16.58
CA VAL A 377 3.40 13.62 -15.98
C VAL A 377 3.19 15.13 -16.11
N GLU A 378 2.83 15.62 -17.31
CA GLU A 378 2.56 17.04 -17.55
C GLU A 378 1.38 17.52 -16.69
N THR A 379 0.25 16.79 -16.69
CA THR A 379 -0.91 17.10 -15.87
C THR A 379 -0.61 17.10 -14.37
N ALA A 380 0.18 16.16 -13.89
CA ALA A 380 0.56 16.13 -12.47
C ALA A 380 1.43 17.34 -12.09
N LYS A 381 2.38 17.73 -12.94
CA LYS A 381 3.22 18.92 -12.71
C LYS A 381 2.37 20.21 -12.64
N GLU A 382 1.41 20.37 -13.55
CA GLU A 382 0.49 21.51 -13.54
C GLU A 382 -0.37 21.57 -12.27
N ARG A 383 -0.82 20.42 -11.79
CA ARG A 383 -1.60 20.30 -10.56
C ARG A 383 -0.77 20.62 -9.32
N ILE A 384 0.43 20.05 -9.23
CA ILE A 384 1.35 20.27 -8.10
C ILE A 384 1.72 21.74 -7.95
N ALA A 385 1.90 22.47 -9.05
CA ALA A 385 2.20 23.89 -9.02
C ALA A 385 1.11 24.76 -8.34
N GLN A 386 -0.08 24.18 -8.08
CA GLN A 386 -1.19 24.86 -7.41
C GLN A 386 -1.32 24.45 -5.92
N VAL A 387 -0.43 23.61 -5.42
CA VAL A 387 -0.45 23.16 -4.02
C VAL A 387 0.61 23.89 -3.23
N GLU A 388 0.23 24.42 -2.07
CA GLU A 388 1.12 25.13 -1.18
C GLU A 388 1.14 24.49 0.22
N ALA A 389 2.32 24.34 0.78
CA ALA A 389 2.57 23.96 2.17
C ALA A 389 3.95 24.46 2.60
N ILE A 390 4.15 24.61 3.91
CA ILE A 390 5.47 25.00 4.44
C ILE A 390 6.50 23.91 4.14
N ASN A 391 7.68 24.30 3.66
CA ASN A 391 8.79 23.38 3.32
C ASN A 391 8.34 22.22 2.42
N LEU A 392 7.44 22.50 1.48
CA LEU A 392 6.98 21.53 0.50
C LEU A 392 8.15 21.01 -0.35
N ASN A 393 8.34 19.71 -0.35
CA ASN A 393 9.34 19.02 -1.14
C ASN A 393 8.69 18.05 -2.12
N ILE A 394 9.16 18.05 -3.36
CA ILE A 394 8.70 17.18 -4.45
C ILE A 394 9.92 16.69 -5.21
N ASP A 395 10.09 15.39 -5.29
CA ASP A 395 11.21 14.78 -6.00
C ASP A 395 10.86 14.48 -7.46
N PHE A 396 11.03 15.48 -8.33
CA PHE A 396 10.85 15.28 -9.77
C PHE A 396 11.94 14.43 -10.42
N ALA A 397 13.15 14.38 -9.84
CA ALA A 397 14.22 13.53 -10.38
C ALA A 397 13.87 12.04 -10.27
N GLY A 398 13.20 11.66 -9.18
CA GLY A 398 12.66 10.31 -9.03
C GLY A 398 11.59 9.97 -10.09
N ILE A 399 10.79 10.94 -10.51
CA ILE A 399 9.80 10.74 -11.58
C ILE A 399 10.48 10.59 -12.96
N GLU A 400 11.57 11.31 -13.22
CA GLU A 400 12.37 11.13 -14.44
C GLU A 400 13.01 9.74 -14.48
N LYS A 401 13.55 9.28 -13.35
CA LYS A 401 14.08 7.92 -13.21
C LYS A 401 13.04 6.84 -13.48
N LEU A 402 11.79 7.02 -13.04
CA LEU A 402 10.70 6.08 -13.35
C LEU A 402 10.49 5.94 -14.87
N GLN A 403 10.63 7.01 -15.63
CA GLN A 403 10.51 6.94 -17.09
C GLN A 403 11.66 6.14 -17.72
N GLU A 404 12.86 6.21 -17.15
CA GLU A 404 14.01 5.37 -17.57
C GLU A 404 13.75 3.90 -17.23
N GLU A 405 13.26 3.58 -16.03
CA GLU A 405 12.91 2.22 -15.62
C GLU A 405 11.80 1.61 -16.49
N ILE A 406 10.80 2.39 -16.90
CA ILE A 406 9.78 1.98 -17.87
C ILE A 406 10.42 1.58 -19.21
N GLN A 407 11.41 2.34 -19.71
CA GLN A 407 12.09 1.99 -20.96
C GLN A 407 12.97 0.74 -20.80
N GLU A 408 13.63 0.59 -19.66
CA GLU A 408 14.37 -0.61 -19.34
C GLU A 408 13.47 -1.84 -19.23
N GLY A 409 12.32 -1.71 -18.59
CA GLY A 409 11.31 -2.77 -18.40
C GLY A 409 10.87 -3.43 -19.69
N LYS A 410 10.87 -2.70 -20.81
CA LYS A 410 10.57 -3.27 -22.14
C LYS A 410 11.53 -4.39 -22.54
N ARG A 411 12.82 -4.30 -22.15
CA ARG A 411 13.82 -5.33 -22.41
C ARG A 411 13.52 -6.63 -21.66
N TYR A 412 12.82 -6.51 -20.54
CA TYR A 412 12.39 -7.62 -19.69
C TYR A 412 10.96 -8.10 -19.99
N GLY A 413 10.34 -7.58 -21.05
CA GLY A 413 9.01 -8.00 -21.48
C GLY A 413 7.85 -7.25 -20.82
N ILE A 414 8.12 -6.20 -20.05
CA ILE A 414 7.09 -5.32 -19.51
C ILE A 414 6.80 -4.22 -20.53
N ASN A 415 5.80 -4.44 -21.35
CA ASN A 415 5.32 -3.45 -22.32
C ASN A 415 4.45 -2.42 -21.60
N PHE A 416 5.06 -1.31 -21.22
CA PHE A 416 4.41 -0.23 -20.46
C PHE A 416 3.93 0.89 -21.38
#